data_150a6e42a4f0d269389d2b2efa670d95
#
_entry.id   150a6e42a4f0d269389d2b2efa670d95
#
_cell.length_a   1.000
_cell.length_b   1.000
_cell.length_c   1.000
_cell.angle_alpha   90.00
_cell.angle_beta   90.00
_cell.angle_gamma   90.00
#
_symmetry.space_group_name_H-M   'P 1'
#
loop_
_entity.id
_entity.type
_entity.pdbx_description
1 polymer ?
#
loop_
_entity_poly.entity_id
_entity_poly.type
_entity_poly.pdbx_seq_one_letter_code
_entity_poly.pdbx_strand_id
1 'polypeptide(L)'
;NASDVKKAIKTYGAVGIMYSHNDTGYHYINNSYNDKTNNRAGHAVMVVGWDDNYSKDNFRDGVKPEKDGAWLIRNSWGDGTGSYYNQSYFWMSYETFSLSDTAWVFDFSANDGYDNNYQVDGGLNVAHQSGYRKLANVFTTQTKQGVSSEDLKAVSLSITSKTNVNYTIEIYTDLKDKTKPTSGTKQETATTTGQTTYAGVYTIPLKAAVNLKPGTSYSVVVTT
;
A
#
# COMPACT_ATOMS: atom_id res chain seq x y z
N ASN A 1 3.08 10.90 -13.68
CA ASN A 1 3.01 12.34 -14.02
C ASN A 1 1.95 13.06 -13.19
N ALA A 2 1.92 14.41 -13.19
CA ALA A 2 1.00 15.21 -12.38
C ALA A 2 -0.48 14.92 -12.66
N SER A 3 -0.83 14.64 -13.91
CA SER A 3 -2.22 14.32 -14.31
C SER A 3 -2.72 13.05 -13.64
N ASP A 4 -1.89 12.01 -13.55
CA ASP A 4 -2.26 10.73 -12.92
C ASP A 4 -2.41 10.89 -11.40
N VAL A 5 -1.54 11.67 -10.76
CA VAL A 5 -1.66 11.99 -9.33
C VAL A 5 -2.96 12.74 -9.05
N LYS A 6 -3.30 13.76 -9.84
CA LYS A 6 -4.57 14.50 -9.72
C LYS A 6 -5.80 13.60 -9.90
N LYS A 7 -5.76 12.68 -10.87
CA LYS A 7 -6.81 11.69 -11.08
C LYS A 7 -6.93 10.75 -9.85
N ALA A 8 -5.81 10.28 -9.33
CA ALA A 8 -5.78 9.42 -8.16
C ALA A 8 -6.33 10.12 -6.91
N ILE A 9 -5.99 11.40 -6.67
CA ILE A 9 -6.57 12.19 -5.58
C ILE A 9 -8.09 12.30 -5.72
N LYS A 10 -8.61 12.56 -6.92
CA LYS A 10 -10.07 12.62 -7.16
C LYS A 10 -10.77 11.29 -6.91
N THR A 11 -10.10 10.17 -7.17
CA THR A 11 -10.67 8.83 -7.05
C THR A 11 -10.57 8.29 -5.62
N TYR A 12 -9.42 8.48 -4.96
CA TYR A 12 -9.09 7.85 -3.67
C TYR A 12 -8.96 8.83 -2.51
N GLY A 13 -9.10 10.13 -2.76
CA GLY A 13 -9.01 11.18 -1.73
C GLY A 13 -7.59 11.65 -1.43
N ALA A 14 -6.59 10.78 -1.50
CA ALA A 14 -5.20 11.11 -1.23
C ALA A 14 -4.24 10.15 -1.94
N VAL A 15 -2.97 10.59 -2.08
CA VAL A 15 -1.89 9.82 -2.70
C VAL A 15 -0.66 9.88 -1.81
N GLY A 16 -0.14 8.72 -1.39
CA GLY A 16 1.13 8.61 -0.67
C GLY A 16 2.30 8.84 -1.61
N ILE A 17 3.25 9.63 -1.17
CA ILE A 17 4.51 9.91 -1.88
C ILE A 17 5.68 9.90 -0.91
N MET A 18 6.89 9.83 -1.45
CA MET A 18 8.12 10.06 -0.68
C MET A 18 8.93 11.21 -1.29
N TYR A 19 9.59 11.96 -0.44
CA TYR A 19 10.56 12.99 -0.84
C TYR A 19 11.71 13.05 0.16
N SER A 20 12.81 13.70 -0.19
CA SER A 20 13.90 14.00 0.75
C SER A 20 13.65 15.36 1.38
N HIS A 21 13.34 15.37 2.67
CA HIS A 21 13.19 16.64 3.38
C HIS A 21 14.56 17.30 3.63
N ASN A 22 14.61 18.60 3.34
CA ASN A 22 15.76 19.44 3.61
C ASN A 22 15.28 20.81 4.08
N ASP A 23 15.68 21.25 5.27
CA ASP A 23 15.27 22.53 5.84
C ASP A 23 15.63 23.73 4.96
N THR A 24 16.67 23.61 4.12
CA THR A 24 17.04 24.67 3.17
C THR A 24 16.04 24.83 2.03
N GLY A 25 15.21 23.83 1.76
CA GLY A 25 14.14 23.86 0.79
C GLY A 25 12.82 24.44 1.30
N TYR A 26 12.70 24.61 2.62
CA TYR A 26 11.45 25.03 3.26
C TYR A 26 11.35 26.54 3.42
N HIS A 27 10.20 27.12 3.09
CA HIS A 27 9.87 28.53 3.28
C HIS A 27 8.81 28.67 4.37
N TYR A 28 9.23 29.07 5.55
CA TYR A 28 8.39 29.04 6.77
C TYR A 28 7.20 30.02 6.72
N ILE A 29 7.35 31.17 6.06
CA ILE A 29 6.31 32.20 6.01
C ILE A 29 5.12 31.70 5.16
N ASN A 30 5.40 31.10 4.01
CA ASN A 30 4.37 30.63 3.06
C ASN A 30 4.06 29.16 3.22
N ASN A 31 4.73 28.49 4.17
CA ASN A 31 4.53 27.06 4.40
C ASN A 31 4.69 26.24 3.12
N SER A 32 5.79 26.45 2.41
CA SER A 32 6.04 25.88 1.10
C SER A 32 7.41 25.22 1.01
N TYR A 33 7.55 24.23 0.15
CA TYR A 33 8.75 23.44 -0.02
C TYR A 33 9.10 23.25 -1.49
N ASN A 34 10.36 23.49 -1.82
CA ASN A 34 10.97 23.04 -3.07
C ASN A 34 12.45 22.72 -2.83
N ASP A 35 12.98 21.74 -3.54
CA ASP A 35 14.41 21.49 -3.60
C ASP A 35 14.87 21.26 -5.03
N LYS A 36 16.18 21.47 -5.26
CA LYS A 36 16.86 21.24 -6.53
C LYS A 36 17.96 20.18 -6.39
N THR A 37 17.97 19.44 -5.28
CA THR A 37 19.00 18.45 -4.96
C THR A 37 18.50 17.04 -5.23
N ASN A 38 19.34 16.22 -5.86
CA ASN A 38 19.03 14.81 -6.13
C ASN A 38 19.37 13.95 -4.90
N ASN A 39 18.65 14.14 -3.82
CA ASN A 39 18.75 13.30 -2.64
C ASN A 39 17.75 12.14 -2.71
N ARG A 40 18.09 11.02 -2.09
CA ARG A 40 17.15 9.89 -1.97
C ARG A 40 15.99 10.28 -1.07
N ALA A 41 14.78 9.95 -1.51
CA ALA A 41 13.57 10.13 -0.72
C ALA A 41 13.65 9.37 0.61
N GLY A 42 13.40 10.05 1.70
CA GLY A 42 13.49 9.50 3.07
C GLY A 42 12.29 9.82 3.96
N HIS A 43 11.35 10.65 3.49
CA HIS A 43 10.16 11.04 4.24
C HIS A 43 8.88 10.77 3.44
N ALA A 44 7.95 10.05 4.07
CA ALA A 44 6.65 9.71 3.48
C ALA A 44 5.58 10.71 3.91
N VAL A 45 4.81 11.19 2.96
CA VAL A 45 3.71 12.15 3.17
C VAL A 45 2.53 11.83 2.24
N MET A 46 1.41 12.53 2.43
CA MET A 46 0.23 12.39 1.57
C MET A 46 -0.02 13.65 0.76
N VAL A 47 -0.20 13.51 -0.55
CA VAL A 47 -0.77 14.55 -1.40
C VAL A 47 -2.29 14.49 -1.26
N VAL A 48 -2.90 15.56 -0.77
CA VAL A 48 -4.35 15.66 -0.52
C VAL A 48 -5.05 16.67 -1.43
N GLY A 49 -4.29 17.41 -2.22
CA GLY A 49 -4.81 18.40 -3.14
C GLY A 49 -3.71 19.02 -4.00
N TRP A 50 -4.09 20.02 -4.76
CA TRP A 50 -3.16 20.79 -5.58
C TRP A 50 -3.74 22.18 -5.93
N ASP A 51 -2.86 23.10 -6.34
CA ASP A 51 -3.22 24.36 -6.97
C ASP A 51 -2.27 24.59 -8.15
N ASP A 52 -2.82 24.64 -9.36
CA ASP A 52 -2.04 24.87 -10.59
C ASP A 52 -1.53 26.31 -10.71
N ASN A 53 -2.15 27.25 -9.96
CA ASN A 53 -1.80 28.65 -9.95
C ASN A 53 -1.03 29.08 -8.69
N TYR A 54 -0.62 28.12 -7.84
CA TYR A 54 0.17 28.45 -6.67
C TYR A 54 1.47 29.10 -7.10
N SER A 55 1.64 30.38 -6.74
CA SER A 55 2.74 31.19 -7.26
C SER A 55 4.11 30.63 -6.86
N LYS A 56 5.00 30.52 -7.82
CA LYS A 56 6.40 30.19 -7.61
C LYS A 56 7.12 31.16 -6.66
N ASP A 57 6.62 32.39 -6.52
CA ASP A 57 7.18 33.39 -5.63
C ASP A 57 6.90 33.12 -4.15
N ASN A 58 6.02 32.18 -3.84
CA ASN A 58 5.79 31.69 -2.49
C ASN A 58 6.88 30.72 -1.97
N PHE A 59 7.80 30.31 -2.83
CA PHE A 59 8.89 29.42 -2.43
C PHE A 59 10.14 30.22 -2.03
N ARG A 60 11.01 29.54 -1.26
CA ARG A 60 12.24 30.13 -0.74
C ARG A 60 13.18 30.57 -1.85
N ASP A 61 13.79 31.73 -1.70
CA ASP A 61 14.86 32.19 -2.59
C ASP A 61 16.02 31.21 -2.64
N GLY A 62 16.61 31.06 -3.82
CA GLY A 62 17.70 30.08 -4.05
C GLY A 62 17.23 28.69 -4.48
N VAL A 63 16.00 28.29 -4.10
CA VAL A 63 15.39 27.03 -4.54
C VAL A 63 14.03 27.25 -5.22
N LYS A 64 13.69 28.49 -5.55
CA LYS A 64 12.44 28.85 -6.22
C LYS A 64 12.25 28.01 -7.51
N PRO A 65 11.06 27.43 -7.73
CA PRO A 65 10.77 26.70 -8.97
C PRO A 65 10.67 27.66 -10.17
N GLU A 66 10.70 27.13 -11.36
CA GLU A 66 10.59 27.93 -12.59
C GLU A 66 9.14 28.27 -12.94
N LYS A 67 8.20 27.40 -12.56
CA LYS A 67 6.78 27.51 -12.89
C LYS A 67 5.92 27.52 -11.65
N ASP A 68 4.73 28.12 -11.80
CA ASP A 68 3.66 28.02 -10.80
C ASP A 68 3.13 26.60 -10.72
N GLY A 69 2.48 26.28 -9.60
CA GLY A 69 1.84 25.02 -9.32
C GLY A 69 2.47 24.26 -8.16
N ALA A 70 1.61 23.73 -7.30
CA ALA A 70 2.03 23.00 -6.14
C ALA A 70 1.03 21.92 -5.71
N TRP A 71 1.53 20.91 -5.05
CA TRP A 71 0.80 19.92 -4.30
C TRP A 71 0.49 20.41 -2.91
N LEU A 72 -0.73 20.20 -2.42
CA LEU A 72 -1.04 20.33 -1.00
C LEU A 72 -0.70 19.03 -0.30
N ILE A 73 0.27 19.11 0.60
CA ILE A 73 0.81 17.96 1.32
C ILE A 73 0.22 17.91 2.74
N ARG A 74 -0.26 16.75 3.14
CA ARG A 74 -0.52 16.41 4.54
C ARG A 74 0.71 15.71 5.13
N ASN A 75 1.31 16.31 6.15
CA ASN A 75 2.48 15.80 6.84
C ASN A 75 2.10 15.06 8.13
N SER A 76 3.05 14.30 8.69
CA SER A 76 2.89 13.52 9.92
C SER A 76 3.58 14.13 11.16
N TRP A 77 4.09 15.37 11.08
CA TRP A 77 4.83 16.01 12.17
C TRP A 77 3.97 16.81 13.16
N GLY A 78 2.65 16.65 13.10
CA GLY A 78 1.71 17.33 13.98
C GLY A 78 1.37 18.76 13.56
N ASP A 79 0.68 19.48 14.44
CA ASP A 79 0.16 20.83 14.19
C ASP A 79 1.08 21.96 14.62
N GLY A 80 2.29 21.63 15.05
CA GLY A 80 3.35 22.60 15.31
C GLY A 80 3.19 23.49 16.54
N THR A 81 2.44 23.05 17.54
CA THR A 81 2.42 23.76 18.82
C THR A 81 3.79 23.67 19.48
N GLY A 82 4.59 24.73 19.35
CA GLY A 82 5.88 24.88 20.04
C GLY A 82 7.16 24.77 19.21
N SER A 83 7.09 24.51 17.91
CA SER A 83 8.23 24.58 17.01
C SER A 83 7.98 25.51 15.83
N TYR A 84 9.04 25.90 15.13
CA TYR A 84 9.01 26.76 13.94
C TYR A 84 8.18 26.21 12.77
N TYR A 85 7.51 25.08 12.95
CA TYR A 85 6.89 24.29 11.91
C TYR A 85 5.41 24.06 12.21
N ASN A 86 4.52 24.89 11.68
CA ASN A 86 3.14 24.46 11.49
C ASN A 86 3.10 23.56 10.27
N GLN A 87 3.40 22.27 10.45
CA GLN A 87 3.69 21.37 9.32
C GLN A 87 2.68 20.27 9.13
N SER A 88 1.48 20.44 9.66
CA SER A 88 0.38 19.56 9.35
C SER A 88 0.09 19.56 7.86
N TYR A 89 0.19 20.73 7.23
CA TYR A 89 0.02 20.91 5.79
C TYR A 89 1.06 21.90 5.25
N PHE A 90 1.56 21.65 4.04
CA PHE A 90 2.41 22.58 3.32
C PHE A 90 2.25 22.41 1.81
N TRP A 91 2.69 23.40 1.06
CA TRP A 91 2.69 23.38 -0.40
C TRP A 91 4.03 22.89 -0.92
N MET A 92 4.02 21.86 -1.76
CA MET A 92 5.22 21.32 -2.41
C MET A 92 5.17 21.62 -3.89
N SER A 93 6.21 22.24 -4.43
CA SER A 93 6.30 22.51 -5.86
C SER A 93 6.18 21.22 -6.69
N TYR A 94 5.52 21.31 -7.86
CA TYR A 94 5.55 20.23 -8.84
C TYR A 94 6.97 19.91 -9.33
N GLU A 95 7.90 20.87 -9.21
CA GLU A 95 9.29 20.77 -9.64
C GLU A 95 10.24 20.29 -8.54
N THR A 96 9.73 19.87 -7.37
CA THR A 96 10.55 19.31 -6.31
C THR A 96 11.32 18.10 -6.81
N PHE A 97 12.65 18.22 -6.87
CA PHE A 97 13.50 17.26 -7.55
C PHE A 97 13.65 15.93 -6.79
N SER A 98 13.61 15.97 -5.46
CA SER A 98 13.70 14.79 -4.62
C SER A 98 12.40 13.96 -4.52
N LEU A 99 11.34 14.37 -5.22
CA LEU A 99 10.09 13.64 -5.25
C LEU A 99 10.27 12.26 -5.90
N SER A 100 9.80 11.22 -5.21
CA SER A 100 9.86 9.85 -5.72
C SER A 100 9.02 9.66 -6.98
N ASP A 101 9.50 8.86 -7.91
CA ASP A 101 8.74 8.43 -9.10
C ASP A 101 7.60 7.45 -8.77
N THR A 102 7.56 6.95 -7.54
CA THR A 102 6.54 6.02 -7.07
C THR A 102 5.55 6.72 -6.16
N ALA A 103 4.27 6.50 -6.42
CA ALA A 103 3.16 6.98 -5.59
C ALA A 103 2.25 5.81 -5.22
N TRP A 104 1.58 5.91 -4.05
CA TRP A 104 0.67 4.89 -3.54
C TRP A 104 -0.72 5.45 -3.34
N VAL A 105 -1.71 4.65 -3.64
CA VAL A 105 -3.11 4.92 -3.28
C VAL A 105 -3.57 3.87 -2.29
N PHE A 106 -4.52 4.27 -1.44
CA PHE A 106 -5.16 3.38 -0.47
C PHE A 106 -6.65 3.33 -0.81
N ASP A 107 -7.14 2.14 -1.05
CA ASP A 107 -8.56 1.89 -1.29
C ASP A 107 -9.12 1.16 -0.07
N PHE A 108 -10.00 1.84 0.66
CA PHE A 108 -10.62 1.32 1.87
C PHE A 108 -12.12 1.24 1.71
N SER A 109 -12.69 0.13 2.10
CA SER A 109 -14.15 0.02 2.32
C SER A 109 -14.45 0.03 3.81
N ALA A 110 -15.60 0.61 4.19
CA ALA A 110 -16.04 0.66 5.59
C ALA A 110 -16.37 -0.73 6.14
N ASN A 111 -16.72 -1.67 5.26
CA ASN A 111 -16.97 -3.07 5.57
C ASN A 111 -16.54 -3.90 4.37
N ASP A 112 -15.55 -4.75 4.56
CA ASP A 112 -15.03 -5.64 3.53
C ASP A 112 -15.82 -6.97 3.42
N GLY A 113 -16.77 -7.19 4.33
CA GLY A 113 -17.61 -8.40 4.37
C GLY A 113 -16.91 -9.64 4.91
N TYR A 114 -15.77 -9.48 5.60
CA TYR A 114 -15.03 -10.58 6.23
C TYR A 114 -15.09 -10.48 7.76
N ASP A 115 -15.38 -11.61 8.44
CA ASP A 115 -15.46 -11.69 9.90
C ASP A 115 -14.11 -12.02 10.55
N ASN A 116 -13.22 -12.68 9.82
CA ASN A 116 -11.92 -13.12 10.30
C ASN A 116 -10.82 -12.83 9.28
N ASN A 117 -9.64 -12.47 9.80
CA ASN A 117 -8.42 -12.32 9.02
C ASN A 117 -7.31 -13.18 9.65
N TYR A 118 -6.77 -14.13 8.88
CA TYR A 118 -5.64 -14.98 9.27
C TYR A 118 -4.38 -14.43 8.62
N GLN A 119 -3.45 -13.96 9.44
CA GLN A 119 -2.19 -13.36 8.99
C GLN A 119 -1.03 -13.76 9.89
N VAL A 120 0.19 -13.75 9.38
CA VAL A 120 1.42 -14.14 10.10
C VAL A 120 2.39 -12.98 10.28
N ASP A 121 2.17 -11.86 9.61
CA ASP A 121 3.08 -10.70 9.51
C ASP A 121 2.49 -9.39 10.05
N GLY A 122 1.30 -9.43 10.63
CA GLY A 122 0.59 -8.22 11.08
C GLY A 122 0.16 -7.29 9.94
N GLY A 123 0.15 -7.78 8.70
CA GLY A 123 -0.19 -6.99 7.51
C GLY A 123 0.92 -6.05 7.04
N LEU A 124 2.10 -6.11 7.64
CA LEU A 124 3.25 -5.30 7.25
C LEU A 124 4.17 -6.08 6.31
N ASN A 125 4.63 -5.41 5.27
CA ASN A 125 5.64 -5.97 4.38
C ASN A 125 7.03 -5.74 4.98
N VAL A 126 7.50 -6.70 5.77
CA VAL A 126 8.77 -6.60 6.51
C VAL A 126 9.96 -7.25 5.80
N ALA A 127 9.71 -8.07 4.78
CA ALA A 127 10.76 -8.73 4.01
C ALA A 127 10.30 -9.02 2.58
N HIS A 128 11.26 -8.98 1.66
CA HIS A 128 11.07 -9.36 0.27
C HIS A 128 11.77 -10.68 0.00
N GLN A 129 11.07 -11.60 -0.64
CA GLN A 129 11.64 -12.83 -1.16
C GLN A 129 11.77 -12.69 -2.68
N SER A 130 13.01 -12.65 -3.17
CA SER A 130 13.31 -12.65 -4.60
C SER A 130 13.76 -14.03 -5.06
N GLY A 131 13.47 -14.40 -6.31
CA GLY A 131 13.87 -15.68 -6.90
C GLY A 131 12.93 -16.86 -6.61
N TYR A 132 11.96 -16.70 -5.75
CA TYR A 132 10.93 -17.72 -5.50
C TYR A 132 9.69 -17.41 -6.34
N ARG A 133 9.17 -18.42 -7.02
CA ARG A 133 7.95 -18.33 -7.82
C ARG A 133 6.74 -18.94 -7.11
N LYS A 134 6.95 -19.68 -6.02
CA LYS A 134 5.89 -20.35 -5.27
C LYS A 134 6.13 -20.16 -3.78
N LEU A 135 5.16 -19.60 -3.09
CA LEU A 135 5.16 -19.32 -1.67
C LEU A 135 3.92 -19.95 -1.03
N ALA A 136 4.01 -20.29 0.26
CA ALA A 136 2.86 -20.81 0.98
C ALA A 136 2.86 -20.38 2.43
N ASN A 137 1.66 -20.16 2.96
CA ASN A 137 1.39 -20.02 4.38
C ASN A 137 0.42 -21.11 4.84
N VAL A 138 0.65 -21.60 6.07
CA VAL A 138 -0.23 -22.56 6.75
C VAL A 138 -0.90 -21.86 7.91
N PHE A 139 -2.22 -21.98 7.98
CA PHE A 139 -3.06 -21.40 9.02
C PHE A 139 -3.84 -22.48 9.75
N THR A 140 -4.31 -22.17 10.94
CA THR A 140 -5.27 -23.00 11.68
C THR A 140 -6.47 -22.15 12.02
N THR A 141 -7.66 -22.62 11.66
CA THR A 141 -8.93 -21.94 11.95
C THR A 141 -9.15 -21.81 13.45
N GLN A 142 -9.77 -20.71 13.86
CA GLN A 142 -10.12 -20.49 15.26
C GLN A 142 -11.25 -21.43 15.69
N THR A 143 -11.22 -21.83 16.97
CA THR A 143 -12.33 -22.52 17.60
C THR A 143 -13.15 -21.50 18.39
N LYS A 144 -14.34 -21.17 17.90
CA LYS A 144 -15.28 -20.25 18.56
C LYS A 144 -16.56 -21.01 18.94
N GLN A 145 -17.10 -20.71 20.13
CA GLN A 145 -18.36 -21.30 20.57
C GLN A 145 -19.50 -20.94 19.60
N GLY A 146 -20.27 -21.93 19.19
CA GLY A 146 -21.41 -21.75 18.28
C GLY A 146 -21.05 -21.64 16.80
N VAL A 147 -19.75 -21.71 16.43
CA VAL A 147 -19.29 -21.69 15.04
C VAL A 147 -18.96 -23.11 14.62
N SER A 148 -19.68 -23.65 13.65
CA SER A 148 -19.50 -25.00 13.10
C SER A 148 -18.56 -25.06 11.89
N SER A 149 -18.40 -23.95 11.16
CA SER A 149 -17.52 -23.81 10.01
C SER A 149 -17.23 -22.34 9.70
N GLU A 150 -16.18 -22.11 8.93
CA GLU A 150 -15.84 -20.81 8.33
C GLU A 150 -15.69 -20.97 6.81
N ASP A 151 -16.03 -19.94 6.05
CA ASP A 151 -15.80 -19.94 4.62
C ASP A 151 -14.60 -19.03 4.28
N LEU A 152 -13.50 -19.63 3.78
CA LEU A 152 -12.40 -18.87 3.22
C LEU A 152 -12.83 -18.31 1.85
N LYS A 153 -12.98 -17.01 1.78
CA LYS A 153 -13.52 -16.32 0.60
C LYS A 153 -12.49 -15.54 -0.20
N ALA A 154 -11.40 -15.10 0.44
CA ALA A 154 -10.38 -14.29 -0.22
C ALA A 154 -8.99 -14.55 0.35
N VAL A 155 -7.98 -14.16 -0.41
CA VAL A 155 -6.57 -14.22 -0.05
C VAL A 155 -5.93 -12.86 -0.27
N SER A 156 -5.16 -12.39 0.71
CA SER A 156 -4.33 -11.21 0.55
C SER A 156 -3.02 -11.57 -0.16
N LEU A 157 -2.68 -10.81 -1.20
CA LEU A 157 -1.46 -10.96 -2.00
C LEU A 157 -0.71 -9.63 -2.07
N SER A 158 0.55 -9.62 -1.67
CA SER A 158 1.43 -8.45 -1.77
C SER A 158 2.45 -8.63 -2.90
N ILE A 159 2.45 -7.70 -3.85
CA ILE A 159 3.42 -7.60 -4.96
C ILE A 159 4.22 -6.31 -4.78
N THR A 160 5.52 -6.40 -4.60
CA THR A 160 6.34 -5.27 -4.11
C THR A 160 6.96 -4.39 -5.18
N SER A 161 7.24 -4.92 -6.37
CA SER A 161 8.07 -4.16 -7.35
C SER A 161 7.80 -4.44 -8.82
N LYS A 162 6.84 -5.30 -9.14
CA LYS A 162 6.54 -5.68 -10.53
C LYS A 162 5.13 -5.26 -10.92
N THR A 163 4.97 -4.95 -12.20
CA THR A 163 3.66 -4.77 -12.84
C THR A 163 3.29 -6.01 -13.66
N ASN A 164 2.00 -6.19 -13.91
CA ASN A 164 1.48 -7.27 -14.74
C ASN A 164 1.93 -8.68 -14.28
N VAL A 165 1.88 -8.92 -12.96
CA VAL A 165 2.26 -10.21 -12.37
C VAL A 165 1.07 -11.17 -12.44
N ASN A 166 1.26 -12.26 -13.17
CA ASN A 166 0.31 -13.38 -13.16
C ASN A 166 0.40 -14.13 -11.84
N TYR A 167 -0.73 -14.55 -11.31
CA TYR A 167 -0.78 -15.37 -10.11
C TYR A 167 -1.73 -16.56 -10.23
N THR A 168 -1.42 -17.59 -9.48
CA THR A 168 -2.31 -18.74 -9.22
C THR A 168 -2.35 -18.94 -7.70
N ILE A 169 -3.56 -18.97 -7.14
CA ILE A 169 -3.83 -19.24 -5.73
C ILE A 169 -4.47 -20.62 -5.62
N GLU A 170 -3.89 -21.50 -4.83
CA GLU A 170 -4.35 -22.85 -4.55
C GLU A 170 -4.59 -23.00 -3.05
N ILE A 171 -5.69 -23.60 -2.66
CA ILE A 171 -6.03 -23.89 -1.25
C ILE A 171 -5.97 -25.40 -1.03
N TYR A 172 -5.31 -25.79 0.07
CA TYR A 172 -5.27 -27.18 0.53
C TYR A 172 -5.86 -27.29 1.92
N THR A 173 -6.77 -28.22 2.13
CA THR A 173 -7.38 -28.52 3.44
C THR A 173 -6.94 -29.87 3.94
N ASP A 174 -7.27 -30.20 5.19
CA ASP A 174 -6.95 -31.51 5.80
C ASP A 174 -5.47 -31.88 5.67
N LEU A 175 -4.59 -30.94 6.01
CA LEU A 175 -3.15 -31.14 5.91
C LEU A 175 -2.69 -32.29 6.80
N LYS A 176 -2.01 -33.27 6.20
CA LYS A 176 -1.40 -34.42 6.91
C LYS A 176 -0.13 -34.01 7.65
N ASP A 177 0.56 -33.01 7.14
CA ASP A 177 1.82 -32.48 7.69
C ASP A 177 1.81 -30.95 7.50
N LYS A 178 1.76 -30.21 8.62
CA LYS A 178 1.74 -28.72 8.60
C LYS A 178 3.03 -28.10 8.06
N THR A 179 4.12 -28.85 8.01
CA THR A 179 5.38 -28.41 7.41
C THR A 179 5.39 -28.57 5.88
N LYS A 180 4.39 -29.26 5.34
CA LYS A 180 4.23 -29.52 3.91
C LYS A 180 2.91 -28.95 3.41
N PRO A 181 2.88 -27.69 2.92
CA PRO A 181 1.65 -26.98 2.56
C PRO A 181 0.74 -27.70 1.55
N THR A 182 1.28 -28.61 0.76
CA THR A 182 0.53 -29.38 -0.25
C THR A 182 0.21 -30.81 0.18
N SER A 183 0.36 -31.14 1.48
CA SER A 183 0.12 -32.51 2.00
C SER A 183 -1.36 -32.85 2.19
N GLY A 184 -2.26 -31.90 2.01
CA GLY A 184 -3.69 -32.05 2.16
C GLY A 184 -4.43 -32.25 0.85
N THR A 185 -5.73 -32.05 0.90
CA THR A 185 -6.64 -32.12 -0.26
C THR A 185 -6.71 -30.76 -0.94
N LYS A 186 -6.32 -30.70 -2.21
CA LYS A 186 -6.46 -29.49 -3.03
C LYS A 186 -7.92 -29.20 -3.30
N GLN A 187 -8.32 -27.95 -3.13
CA GLN A 187 -9.66 -27.45 -3.39
C GLN A 187 -9.71 -26.91 -4.83
N GLU A 188 -9.91 -27.79 -5.81
CA GLU A 188 -9.78 -27.47 -7.24
C GLU A 188 -10.73 -26.37 -7.69
N THR A 189 -11.97 -26.35 -7.18
CA THR A 189 -12.98 -25.34 -7.53
C THR A 189 -12.63 -23.94 -7.04
N ALA A 190 -11.81 -23.85 -6.00
CA ALA A 190 -11.36 -22.60 -5.42
C ALA A 190 -10.06 -22.08 -6.05
N THR A 191 -9.39 -22.88 -6.91
CA THR A 191 -8.17 -22.45 -7.60
C THR A 191 -8.45 -21.19 -8.41
N THR A 192 -7.73 -20.12 -8.07
CA THR A 192 -7.95 -18.77 -8.58
C THR A 192 -6.73 -18.28 -9.33
N THR A 193 -6.92 -17.81 -10.56
CA THR A 193 -5.86 -17.24 -11.38
C THR A 193 -6.21 -15.81 -11.78
N GLY A 194 -5.21 -14.98 -11.96
CA GLY A 194 -5.39 -13.61 -12.40
C GLY A 194 -4.06 -12.91 -12.66
N GLN A 195 -4.14 -11.61 -12.86
CA GLN A 195 -2.99 -10.75 -13.06
C GLN A 195 -3.15 -9.45 -12.26
N THR A 196 -2.12 -9.02 -11.57
CA THR A 196 -2.08 -7.68 -10.96
C THR A 196 -1.50 -6.68 -11.96
N THR A 197 -2.08 -5.49 -12.05
CA THR A 197 -1.60 -4.44 -12.95
C THR A 197 -0.40 -3.71 -12.39
N TYR A 198 -0.41 -3.44 -11.08
CA TYR A 198 0.64 -2.68 -10.38
C TYR A 198 1.18 -3.48 -9.19
N ALA A 199 2.31 -3.02 -8.65
CA ALA A 199 2.73 -3.41 -7.30
C ALA A 199 1.70 -2.90 -6.29
N GLY A 200 1.47 -3.64 -5.22
CA GLY A 200 0.50 -3.28 -4.18
C GLY A 200 0.05 -4.47 -3.36
N VAL A 201 -0.85 -4.21 -2.43
CA VAL A 201 -1.52 -5.23 -1.63
C VAL A 201 -2.94 -5.39 -2.18
N TYR A 202 -3.32 -6.61 -2.45
CA TYR A 202 -4.60 -6.97 -3.06
C TYR A 202 -5.36 -7.94 -2.17
N THR A 203 -6.65 -7.73 -1.99
CA THR A 203 -7.57 -8.75 -1.49
C THR A 203 -8.22 -9.43 -2.69
N ILE A 204 -7.85 -10.67 -2.95
CA ILE A 204 -8.27 -11.43 -4.13
C ILE A 204 -9.36 -12.40 -3.72
N PRO A 205 -10.62 -12.20 -4.17
CA PRO A 205 -11.69 -13.16 -3.97
C PRO A 205 -11.34 -14.50 -4.61
N LEU A 206 -11.58 -15.60 -3.91
CA LEU A 206 -11.45 -16.93 -4.47
C LEU A 206 -12.58 -17.22 -5.48
N LYS A 207 -12.29 -18.03 -6.48
CA LYS A 207 -13.26 -18.45 -7.49
C LYS A 207 -14.48 -19.18 -6.87
N ALA A 208 -14.25 -19.91 -5.78
CA ALA A 208 -15.26 -20.49 -4.91
C ALA A 208 -14.80 -20.43 -3.46
N ALA A 209 -15.74 -20.24 -2.54
CA ALA A 209 -15.46 -20.31 -1.12
C ALA A 209 -15.03 -21.73 -0.72
N VAL A 210 -14.09 -21.81 0.25
CA VAL A 210 -13.64 -23.08 0.82
C VAL A 210 -14.16 -23.20 2.24
N ASN A 211 -15.01 -24.17 2.49
CA ASN A 211 -15.52 -24.44 3.82
C ASN A 211 -14.46 -25.08 4.71
N LEU A 212 -14.15 -24.45 5.84
CA LEU A 212 -13.13 -24.85 6.79
C LEU A 212 -13.79 -25.20 8.13
N LYS A 213 -13.38 -26.33 8.70
CA LYS A 213 -13.82 -26.75 10.04
C LYS A 213 -13.01 -26.03 11.13
N PRO A 214 -13.60 -25.68 12.28
CA PRO A 214 -12.88 -25.08 13.39
C PRO A 214 -11.70 -25.95 13.89
N GLY A 215 -10.59 -25.32 14.21
CA GLY A 215 -9.38 -25.99 14.70
C GLY A 215 -8.62 -26.81 13.67
N THR A 216 -9.00 -26.76 12.39
CA THR A 216 -8.30 -27.49 11.31
C THR A 216 -7.27 -26.63 10.61
N SER A 217 -6.23 -27.26 10.07
CA SER A 217 -5.19 -26.55 9.34
C SER A 217 -5.42 -26.62 7.85
N TYR A 218 -5.19 -25.48 7.21
CA TYR A 218 -5.23 -25.31 5.77
C TYR A 218 -4.02 -24.52 5.29
N SER A 219 -3.73 -24.59 4.04
CA SER A 219 -2.68 -23.77 3.43
C SER A 219 -3.19 -22.95 2.25
N VAL A 220 -2.58 -21.80 2.09
CA VAL A 220 -2.68 -20.94 0.91
C VAL A 220 -1.35 -21.01 0.18
N VAL A 221 -1.38 -21.45 -1.07
CA VAL A 221 -0.21 -21.58 -1.92
C VAL A 221 -0.37 -20.62 -3.09
N VAL A 222 0.59 -19.72 -3.26
CA VAL A 222 0.59 -18.71 -4.32
C VAL A 222 1.78 -18.97 -5.24
N THR A 223 1.50 -19.00 -6.55
CA THR A 223 2.51 -19.07 -7.61
C THR A 223 2.43 -17.78 -8.43
N THR A 224 3.60 -17.14 -8.69
CA THR A 224 3.72 -15.93 -9.52
C THR A 224 4.74 -16.10 -10.64
#